data_7c2bb6931eeb3d8d309150c640c64710
#
_entry.id   7c2bb6931eeb3d8d309150c640c64710
#
_cell.length_a   1.000
_cell.length_b   1.000
_cell.length_c   1.000
_cell.angle_alpha   90.00
_cell.angle_beta   90.00
_cell.angle_gamma   90.00
#
_symmetry.space_group_name_H-M   'P 1'
#
loop_
_entity.id
_entity.type
_entity.pdbx_description
1 polymer ?
#
loop_
_entity_poly.entity_id
_entity_poly.type
_entity_poly.pdbx_seq_one_letter_code
_entity_poly.pdbx_strand_id
1 'polypeptide(L)'
;MSSLEGVDRMFSVAAPQARGKSAQDNIFAANNRAVALADKIGKDKVINGTVGSILDEDGNLVELEVVKEAYARLTPRQIIAYAPIQGYEKFLESCIDQCFGESRPSGYINACATPGGTGALHHAIHNYSADGDEVLITDWHWGAYDSLIDYPNRRVASFQFLTDDGHFNVDAFREKVEDILSRQKNIVIILNGVANNPTGYCMSVEEWQAAVDVLKHTVEGKDKNAVLIPDVAYLDYSGEKQECRRFFKVFGGLPKNILTIVAYTLSKGFTLYGQRQGAMIGITSDADVAKEFVDINQYASRATWSNCNSAAQNVMIDICSDSAKVARLDAERNKCFKLIGERAAIFMEEADRKSTRLN
;
A
#
# COMPACT_ATOMS: atom_id res chain seq x y z
N MET A 1 17.29 10.47 -36.30
CA MET A 1 18.39 9.49 -36.38
C MET A 1 19.62 10.19 -35.84
N SER A 2 19.89 10.04 -34.54
CA SER A 2 21.16 10.46 -33.93
C SER A 2 21.65 9.28 -33.07
N SER A 3 22.82 8.87 -33.40
CA SER A 3 23.65 7.78 -32.97
C SER A 3 23.67 7.51 -31.44
N LEU A 4 23.08 6.42 -31.03
CA LEU A 4 23.45 5.70 -29.79
C LEU A 4 24.48 4.60 -30.15
N GLU A 5 25.60 4.99 -30.71
CA GLU A 5 26.79 4.15 -30.86
C GLU A 5 27.76 4.52 -29.75
N GLY A 6 27.97 3.60 -28.78
CA GLY A 6 29.03 3.75 -27.81
C GLY A 6 28.78 3.27 -26.39
N VAL A 7 27.72 2.51 -26.12
CA VAL A 7 27.66 1.75 -24.87
C VAL A 7 28.28 0.39 -25.12
N ASP A 8 29.49 0.21 -24.59
CA ASP A 8 30.17 -1.09 -24.49
C ASP A 8 29.15 -2.11 -24.00
N ARG A 9 28.73 -3.06 -24.86
CA ARG A 9 27.72 -4.07 -24.50
C ARG A 9 28.37 -5.01 -23.51
N MET A 10 28.20 -4.70 -22.21
CA MET A 10 28.62 -5.59 -21.14
C MET A 10 28.04 -6.98 -21.39
N PHE A 11 28.90 -7.99 -21.36
CA PHE A 11 28.46 -9.39 -21.51
C PHE A 11 27.39 -9.71 -20.46
N SER A 12 26.26 -10.28 -20.86
CA SER A 12 25.16 -10.59 -19.96
C SER A 12 24.53 -11.93 -20.34
N VAL A 13 24.35 -12.77 -19.33
CA VAL A 13 23.56 -14.01 -19.42
C VAL A 13 22.10 -13.83 -19.03
N ALA A 14 21.72 -12.61 -18.60
CA ALA A 14 20.33 -12.30 -18.25
C ALA A 14 19.44 -12.25 -19.49
N ALA A 15 18.20 -12.67 -19.34
CA ALA A 15 17.18 -12.52 -20.37
C ALA A 15 16.93 -11.01 -20.67
N PRO A 16 16.53 -10.67 -21.92
CA PRO A 16 16.40 -9.27 -22.34
C PRO A 16 15.61 -8.38 -21.39
N GLN A 17 14.49 -8.86 -20.87
CA GLN A 17 13.61 -8.11 -19.96
C GLN A 17 14.22 -7.82 -18.57
N ALA A 18 15.29 -8.53 -18.19
CA ALA A 18 15.99 -8.34 -16.93
C ALA A 18 17.26 -7.49 -17.05
N ARG A 19 17.72 -7.26 -18.31
CA ARG A 19 18.98 -6.51 -18.55
C ARG A 19 18.82 -5.04 -18.19
N GLY A 20 19.85 -4.47 -17.55
CA GLY A 20 19.90 -3.07 -17.20
C GLY A 20 19.00 -2.68 -16.00
N LYS A 21 18.21 -3.62 -15.47
CA LYS A 21 17.44 -3.39 -14.24
C LYS A 21 18.38 -3.48 -13.04
N SER A 22 18.54 -2.37 -12.32
CA SER A 22 19.33 -2.33 -11.09
C SER A 22 18.46 -1.74 -9.98
N ALA A 23 18.56 -2.31 -8.78
CA ALA A 23 17.90 -1.77 -7.60
C ALA A 23 18.64 -0.50 -7.13
N GLN A 24 18.46 0.61 -7.84
CA GLN A 24 18.81 1.93 -7.31
C GLN A 24 17.64 2.41 -6.45
N ASP A 25 17.55 1.87 -5.25
CA ASP A 25 16.59 2.39 -4.27
C ASP A 25 17.17 3.66 -3.64
N ASN A 26 16.68 4.80 -4.12
CA ASN A 26 17.11 6.12 -3.67
C ASN A 26 16.85 6.33 -2.17
N ILE A 27 15.84 5.67 -1.60
CA ILE A 27 15.50 5.76 -0.18
C ILE A 27 16.56 5.07 0.67
N PHE A 28 16.91 3.82 0.34
CA PHE A 28 17.98 3.11 1.05
C PHE A 28 19.35 3.73 0.83
N ALA A 29 19.63 4.25 -0.37
CA ALA A 29 20.87 4.99 -0.61
C ALA A 29 20.93 6.28 0.22
N ALA A 30 19.83 7.02 0.35
CA ALA A 30 19.75 8.20 1.22
C ALA A 30 19.91 7.83 2.70
N ASN A 31 19.26 6.75 3.15
CA ASN A 31 19.41 6.24 4.50
C ASN A 31 20.86 5.88 4.83
N ASN A 32 21.54 5.15 3.95
CA ASN A 32 22.93 4.78 4.15
C ASN A 32 23.85 6.01 4.25
N ARG A 33 23.60 7.06 3.45
CA ARG A 33 24.33 8.33 3.56
C ARG A 33 24.05 9.04 4.89
N ALA A 34 22.79 9.06 5.34
CA ALA A 34 22.42 9.68 6.62
C ALA A 34 23.05 8.96 7.81
N VAL A 35 23.04 7.62 7.82
CA VAL A 35 23.69 6.79 8.85
C VAL A 35 25.20 7.05 8.86
N ALA A 36 25.87 6.98 7.71
CA ALA A 36 27.30 7.23 7.61
C ALA A 36 27.69 8.66 8.06
N LEU A 37 26.83 9.65 7.79
CA LEU A 37 27.05 11.01 8.27
C LEU A 37 26.88 11.09 9.79
N ALA A 38 25.84 10.47 10.34
CA ALA A 38 25.60 10.43 11.78
C ALA A 38 26.76 9.76 12.55
N ASP A 39 27.33 8.69 12.01
CA ASP A 39 28.51 8.02 12.57
C ASP A 39 29.75 8.93 12.55
N LYS A 40 29.86 9.81 11.55
CA LYS A 40 30.99 10.71 11.38
C LYS A 40 30.92 11.97 12.26
N ILE A 41 29.75 12.58 12.40
CA ILE A 41 29.62 13.91 13.06
C ILE A 41 28.78 13.89 14.34
N GLY A 42 28.20 12.76 14.70
CA GLY A 42 27.31 12.57 15.86
C GLY A 42 25.85 12.42 15.47
N LYS A 43 25.15 11.50 16.13
CA LYS A 43 23.71 11.21 15.88
C LYS A 43 22.82 12.40 16.22
N ASP A 44 23.19 13.20 17.21
CA ASP A 44 22.52 14.43 17.64
C ASP A 44 22.54 15.55 16.59
N LYS A 45 23.39 15.43 15.58
CA LYS A 45 23.56 16.42 14.50
C LYS A 45 22.91 16.00 13.17
N VAL A 46 22.32 14.81 13.10
CA VAL A 46 21.73 14.28 11.88
C VAL A 46 20.32 13.82 12.14
N ILE A 47 19.35 14.46 11.50
CA ILE A 47 17.95 14.01 11.47
C ILE A 47 17.78 13.10 10.26
N ASN A 48 17.56 11.80 10.50
CA ASN A 48 17.32 10.83 9.43
C ASN A 48 15.81 10.60 9.22
N GLY A 49 15.23 11.29 8.24
CA GLY A 49 13.83 11.13 7.83
C GLY A 49 13.65 10.31 6.55
N THR A 50 14.64 9.48 6.17
CA THR A 50 14.64 8.81 4.86
C THR A 50 13.81 7.54 4.81
N VAL A 51 13.65 6.82 5.93
CA VAL A 51 12.89 5.57 6.02
C VAL A 51 11.56 5.82 6.71
N GLY A 52 10.46 5.34 6.11
CA GLY A 52 9.10 5.51 6.61
C GLY A 52 8.80 4.65 7.85
N SER A 53 9.58 4.80 8.92
CA SER A 53 9.39 4.18 10.23
C SER A 53 9.25 5.25 11.31
N ILE A 54 8.48 4.95 12.35
CA ILE A 54 8.31 5.86 13.48
C ILE A 54 9.48 5.67 14.43
N LEU A 55 10.19 6.76 14.73
CA LEU A 55 11.27 6.78 15.71
C LEU A 55 10.83 7.55 16.96
N ASP A 56 11.32 7.13 18.13
CA ASP A 56 11.16 7.88 19.39
C ASP A 56 12.07 9.12 19.42
N GLU A 57 12.13 9.80 20.57
CA GLU A 57 12.95 11.01 20.74
C GLU A 57 14.45 10.72 20.79
N ASP A 58 14.82 9.49 21.14
CA ASP A 58 16.20 9.02 21.16
C ASP A 58 16.66 8.44 19.81
N GLY A 59 15.76 8.43 18.80
CA GLY A 59 16.01 7.88 17.46
C GLY A 59 15.90 6.38 17.37
N ASN A 60 15.33 5.71 18.37
CA ASN A 60 15.07 4.28 18.33
C ASN A 60 13.74 4.00 17.62
N LEU A 61 13.64 2.82 17.01
CA LEU A 61 12.38 2.38 16.39
C LEU A 61 11.29 2.25 17.45
N VAL A 62 10.15 2.89 17.21
CA VAL A 62 8.97 2.71 18.06
C VAL A 62 8.43 1.30 17.89
N GLU A 63 8.30 0.59 19.00
CA GLU A 63 7.74 -0.74 19.09
C GLU A 63 6.45 -0.68 19.92
N LEU A 64 5.36 -1.20 19.37
CA LEU A 64 4.11 -1.28 20.13
C LEU A 64 4.21 -2.41 21.17
N GLU A 65 3.98 -2.08 22.45
CA GLU A 65 4.16 -3.04 23.55
C GLU A 65 3.21 -4.25 23.42
N VAL A 66 1.96 -4.01 23.01
CA VAL A 66 1.01 -5.10 22.78
C VAL A 66 1.48 -6.06 21.69
N VAL A 67 2.19 -5.58 20.69
CA VAL A 67 2.78 -6.37 19.59
C VAL A 67 3.98 -7.17 20.08
N LYS A 68 4.87 -6.56 20.85
CA LYS A 68 6.04 -7.22 21.47
C LYS A 68 5.61 -8.36 22.38
N GLU A 69 4.64 -8.10 23.25
CA GLU A 69 4.08 -9.11 24.15
C GLU A 69 3.43 -10.26 23.39
N ALA A 70 2.67 -9.97 22.32
CA ALA A 70 2.07 -10.99 21.46
C ALA A 70 3.16 -11.86 20.81
N TYR A 71 4.22 -11.22 20.33
CA TYR A 71 5.37 -11.92 19.73
C TYR A 71 6.06 -12.85 20.76
N ALA A 72 6.28 -12.34 21.97
CA ALA A 72 6.92 -13.11 23.06
C ALA A 72 6.09 -14.32 23.54
N ARG A 73 4.77 -14.30 23.33
CA ARG A 73 3.87 -15.43 23.68
C ARG A 73 3.81 -16.52 22.63
N LEU A 74 4.37 -16.30 21.42
CA LEU A 74 4.32 -17.29 20.35
C LEU A 74 5.04 -18.58 20.76
N THR A 75 4.38 -19.70 20.50
CA THR A 75 5.01 -21.01 20.65
C THR A 75 5.99 -21.27 19.51
N PRO A 76 7.02 -22.12 19.70
CA PRO A 76 7.92 -22.51 18.60
C PRO A 76 7.19 -23.01 17.36
N ARG A 77 6.08 -23.74 17.53
CA ARG A 77 5.26 -24.22 16.40
C ARG A 77 4.65 -23.07 15.59
N GLN A 78 4.13 -22.03 16.25
CA GLN A 78 3.56 -20.86 15.57
C GLN A 78 4.60 -20.04 14.80
N ILE A 79 5.87 -20.12 15.24
CA ILE A 79 6.98 -19.43 14.55
C ILE A 79 7.50 -20.23 13.37
N ILE A 80 7.63 -21.57 13.51
CA ILE A 80 8.38 -22.43 12.59
C ILE A 80 7.49 -23.06 11.51
N ALA A 81 6.21 -23.37 11.84
CA ALA A 81 5.33 -24.08 10.92
C ALA A 81 4.93 -23.22 9.71
N TYR A 82 4.78 -23.83 8.56
CA TYR A 82 4.21 -23.16 7.41
C TYR A 82 2.78 -22.70 7.68
N ALA A 83 2.49 -21.45 7.33
CA ALA A 83 1.10 -20.99 7.24
C ALA A 83 0.41 -21.60 6.01
N PRO A 84 -0.92 -21.68 5.96
CA PRO A 84 -1.65 -22.00 4.73
C PRO A 84 -1.28 -21.02 3.61
N ILE A 85 -1.37 -21.45 2.36
CA ILE A 85 -1.02 -20.62 1.18
C ILE A 85 -1.84 -19.32 1.19
N GLN A 86 -3.15 -19.41 1.45
CA GLN A 86 -4.04 -18.25 1.54
C GLN A 86 -3.78 -17.41 2.80
N GLY A 87 -3.22 -17.99 3.83
CA GLY A 87 -3.12 -17.45 5.19
C GLY A 87 -4.05 -18.19 6.16
N TYR A 88 -3.85 -17.97 7.46
CA TYR A 88 -4.79 -18.50 8.47
C TYR A 88 -6.13 -17.76 8.36
N GLU A 89 -7.25 -18.48 8.40
CA GLU A 89 -8.61 -17.93 8.33
C GLU A 89 -8.82 -16.79 9.34
N LYS A 90 -8.48 -17.03 10.62
CA LYS A 90 -8.57 -16.00 11.68
C LYS A 90 -7.69 -14.76 11.41
N PHE A 91 -6.56 -14.93 10.75
CA PHE A 91 -5.73 -13.80 10.33
C PHE A 91 -6.42 -12.97 9.25
N LEU A 92 -7.00 -13.62 8.26
CA LEU A 92 -7.70 -12.97 7.17
C LEU A 92 -8.95 -12.22 7.66
N GLU A 93 -9.73 -12.84 8.55
CA GLU A 93 -10.85 -12.20 9.25
C GLU A 93 -10.39 -10.98 10.03
N SER A 94 -9.30 -11.10 10.81
CA SER A 94 -8.71 -10.00 11.56
C SER A 94 -8.26 -8.85 10.64
N CYS A 95 -7.68 -9.16 9.47
CA CYS A 95 -7.31 -8.14 8.48
C CYS A 95 -8.55 -7.39 7.97
N ILE A 96 -9.62 -8.10 7.63
CA ILE A 96 -10.88 -7.52 7.17
C ILE A 96 -11.48 -6.60 8.26
N ASP A 97 -11.55 -7.08 9.50
CA ASP A 97 -12.12 -6.33 10.63
C ASP A 97 -11.29 -5.11 11.00
N GLN A 98 -9.97 -5.23 11.07
CA GLN A 98 -9.07 -4.10 11.36
C GLN A 98 -9.05 -3.08 10.21
N CYS A 99 -9.15 -3.54 8.95
CA CYS A 99 -9.18 -2.67 7.79
C CYS A 99 -10.46 -1.85 7.75
N PHE A 100 -11.62 -2.48 7.86
CA PHE A 100 -12.89 -1.80 7.61
C PHE A 100 -13.56 -1.24 8.87
N GLY A 101 -13.34 -1.84 10.04
CA GLY A 101 -14.06 -1.46 11.26
C GLY A 101 -15.58 -1.49 11.02
N GLU A 102 -16.26 -0.41 11.41
CA GLU A 102 -17.72 -0.23 11.20
C GLU A 102 -18.11 0.14 9.76
N SER A 103 -17.12 0.39 8.91
CA SER A 103 -17.31 0.82 7.52
C SER A 103 -17.17 -0.30 6.50
N ARG A 104 -17.42 -1.54 6.93
CA ARG A 104 -17.36 -2.71 6.03
C ARG A 104 -18.30 -2.51 4.83
N PRO A 105 -17.77 -2.61 3.59
CA PRO A 105 -18.60 -2.50 2.38
C PRO A 105 -19.53 -3.70 2.22
N SER A 106 -20.62 -3.52 1.47
CA SER A 106 -21.49 -4.63 1.08
C SER A 106 -20.91 -5.43 -0.08
N GLY A 107 -21.31 -6.70 -0.20
CA GLY A 107 -20.85 -7.60 -1.25
C GLY A 107 -20.02 -8.78 -0.72
N TYR A 108 -19.32 -9.44 -1.62
CA TYR A 108 -18.40 -10.53 -1.30
C TYR A 108 -17.05 -9.94 -0.94
N ILE A 109 -16.51 -10.31 0.23
CA ILE A 109 -15.22 -9.87 0.72
C ILE A 109 -14.37 -11.10 1.02
N ASN A 110 -13.27 -11.24 0.32
CA ASN A 110 -12.29 -12.31 0.52
C ASN A 110 -10.90 -11.72 0.70
N ALA A 111 -10.02 -12.44 1.39
CA ALA A 111 -8.65 -12.00 1.58
C ALA A 111 -7.64 -13.12 1.31
N CYS A 112 -6.43 -12.73 0.90
CA CYS A 112 -5.26 -13.60 0.81
C CYS A 112 -4.08 -12.92 1.50
N ALA A 113 -3.33 -13.66 2.30
CA ALA A 113 -2.11 -13.18 2.93
C ALA A 113 -1.05 -12.87 1.89
N THR A 114 -0.32 -11.77 2.10
CA THR A 114 0.75 -11.32 1.21
C THR A 114 1.99 -10.88 1.99
N PRO A 115 3.18 -10.90 1.40
CA PRO A 115 4.38 -10.35 2.03
C PRO A 115 4.32 -8.82 2.06
N GLY A 116 3.54 -8.29 3.00
CA GLY A 116 3.23 -6.86 3.15
C GLY A 116 2.30 -6.33 2.05
N GLY A 117 2.06 -5.01 2.04
CA GLY A 117 1.32 -4.34 0.97
C GLY A 117 1.99 -4.49 -0.40
N THR A 118 3.32 -4.56 -0.44
CA THR A 118 4.09 -4.81 -1.67
C THR A 118 3.65 -6.09 -2.39
N GLY A 119 3.43 -7.18 -1.64
CA GLY A 119 2.94 -8.43 -2.22
C GLY A 119 1.52 -8.33 -2.75
N ALA A 120 0.65 -7.57 -2.08
CA ALA A 120 -0.71 -7.30 -2.55
C ALA A 120 -0.69 -6.54 -3.89
N LEU A 121 0.11 -5.47 -3.96
CA LEU A 121 0.30 -4.69 -5.19
C LEU A 121 0.88 -5.55 -6.33
N HIS A 122 1.92 -6.32 -6.02
CA HIS A 122 2.54 -7.22 -7.02
C HIS A 122 1.51 -8.18 -7.64
N HIS A 123 0.71 -8.87 -6.83
CA HIS A 123 -0.29 -9.80 -7.33
C HIS A 123 -1.43 -9.09 -8.06
N ALA A 124 -1.89 -7.95 -7.54
CA ALA A 124 -2.94 -7.19 -8.19
C ALA A 124 -2.50 -6.67 -9.58
N ILE A 125 -1.28 -6.15 -9.71
CA ILE A 125 -0.75 -5.73 -11.01
C ILE A 125 -0.60 -6.94 -11.95
N HIS A 126 0.05 -8.01 -11.47
CA HIS A 126 0.39 -9.15 -12.33
C HIS A 126 -0.85 -9.92 -12.81
N ASN A 127 -1.81 -10.14 -11.92
CA ASN A 127 -2.95 -11.03 -12.21
C ASN A 127 -4.09 -10.33 -12.97
N TYR A 128 -4.19 -8.98 -12.90
CA TYR A 128 -5.33 -8.25 -13.45
C TYR A 128 -4.98 -7.32 -14.62
N SER A 129 -3.73 -7.28 -15.06
CA SER A 129 -3.30 -6.62 -16.29
C SER A 129 -2.56 -7.58 -17.21
N ALA A 130 -2.65 -7.36 -18.50
CA ALA A 130 -1.93 -8.14 -19.50
C ALA A 130 -0.49 -7.60 -19.69
N ASP A 131 0.35 -8.41 -20.35
CA ASP A 131 1.70 -8.00 -20.73
C ASP A 131 1.67 -6.77 -21.64
N GLY A 132 2.43 -5.73 -21.29
CA GLY A 132 2.45 -4.45 -22.00
C GLY A 132 1.31 -3.49 -21.68
N ASP A 133 0.34 -3.86 -20.82
CA ASP A 133 -0.71 -2.94 -20.37
C ASP A 133 -0.17 -1.77 -19.55
N GLU A 134 -0.90 -0.67 -19.56
CA GLU A 134 -0.67 0.47 -18.70
C GLU A 134 -1.38 0.28 -17.37
N VAL A 135 -0.68 0.56 -16.27
CA VAL A 135 -1.20 0.63 -14.90
C VAL A 135 -1.25 2.08 -14.49
N LEU A 136 -2.41 2.56 -14.04
CA LEU A 136 -2.63 3.95 -13.70
C LEU A 136 -2.27 4.23 -12.24
N ILE A 137 -1.44 5.25 -12.04
CA ILE A 137 -1.06 5.78 -10.73
C ILE A 137 -1.17 7.30 -10.71
N THR A 138 -1.02 7.91 -9.54
CA THR A 138 -0.90 9.37 -9.41
C THR A 138 0.51 9.84 -9.77
N ASP A 139 0.68 11.10 -10.18
CA ASP A 139 2.00 11.71 -10.39
C ASP A 139 2.81 11.80 -9.07
N TRP A 140 2.15 12.10 -7.94
CA TRP A 140 2.71 11.99 -6.60
C TRP A 140 2.45 10.60 -6.03
N HIS A 141 3.47 9.74 -6.05
CA HIS A 141 3.34 8.33 -5.64
C HIS A 141 4.59 7.80 -4.92
N TRP A 142 4.42 6.67 -4.25
CA TRP A 142 5.54 5.93 -3.70
C TRP A 142 6.41 5.37 -4.83
N GLY A 143 7.69 5.79 -4.90
CA GLY A 143 8.57 5.47 -6.02
C GLY A 143 8.77 3.98 -6.32
N ALA A 144 8.43 3.08 -5.39
CA ALA A 144 8.48 1.65 -5.66
C ALA A 144 7.36 1.16 -6.61
N TYR A 145 6.30 1.95 -6.84
CA TYR A 145 5.27 1.58 -7.83
C TYR A 145 5.87 1.42 -9.23
N ASP A 146 6.82 2.27 -9.60
CA ASP A 146 7.48 2.19 -10.91
C ASP A 146 8.09 0.81 -11.15
N SER A 147 8.85 0.30 -10.18
CA SER A 147 9.49 -1.01 -10.30
C SER A 147 8.49 -2.17 -10.17
N LEU A 148 7.44 -2.03 -9.36
CA LEU A 148 6.37 -3.02 -9.24
C LEU A 148 5.57 -3.17 -10.53
N ILE A 149 5.41 -2.09 -11.29
CA ILE A 149 4.72 -2.07 -12.59
C ILE A 149 5.66 -2.56 -13.70
N ASP A 150 6.90 -2.08 -13.72
CA ASP A 150 7.88 -2.45 -14.75
C ASP A 150 8.34 -3.92 -14.66
N TYR A 151 8.45 -4.47 -13.44
CA TYR A 151 8.98 -5.84 -13.25
C TYR A 151 8.17 -6.90 -14.01
N PRO A 152 6.82 -6.91 -13.94
CA PRO A 152 6.02 -7.85 -14.72
C PRO A 152 5.72 -7.37 -16.16
N ASN A 153 6.56 -6.49 -16.72
CA ASN A 153 6.45 -5.95 -18.08
C ASN A 153 5.15 -5.18 -18.33
N ARG A 154 4.75 -4.31 -17.37
CA ARG A 154 3.67 -3.32 -17.54
C ARG A 154 4.27 -1.93 -17.70
N ARG A 155 3.47 -0.98 -18.11
CA ARG A 155 3.88 0.42 -18.28
C ARG A 155 3.19 1.31 -17.28
N VAL A 156 3.94 2.27 -16.73
CA VAL A 156 3.38 3.28 -15.86
C VAL A 156 2.61 4.31 -16.70
N ALA A 157 1.36 4.56 -16.33
CA ALA A 157 0.60 5.73 -16.74
C ALA A 157 0.28 6.56 -15.50
N SER A 158 0.39 7.88 -15.59
CA SER A 158 0.09 8.76 -14.46
C SER A 158 -0.86 9.88 -14.85
N PHE A 159 -1.55 10.42 -13.84
CA PHE A 159 -2.37 11.63 -13.94
C PHE A 159 -2.03 12.59 -12.81
N GLN A 160 -2.32 13.86 -12.98
CA GLN A 160 -2.15 14.88 -11.96
C GLN A 160 -3.10 14.59 -10.78
N PHE A 161 -2.53 14.25 -9.62
CA PHE A 161 -3.30 13.80 -8.46
C PHE A 161 -4.18 14.89 -7.88
N LEU A 162 -3.58 16.08 -7.70
CA LEU A 162 -4.24 17.20 -7.04
C LEU A 162 -4.42 18.36 -8.02
N THR A 163 -5.54 19.03 -7.91
CA THR A 163 -5.81 20.32 -8.55
C THR A 163 -4.97 21.43 -7.90
N ASP A 164 -4.91 22.60 -8.51
CA ASP A 164 -4.15 23.74 -7.98
C ASP A 164 -4.65 24.23 -6.61
N ASP A 165 -5.91 23.97 -6.29
CA ASP A 165 -6.53 24.25 -4.97
C ASP A 165 -6.41 23.09 -3.97
N GLY A 166 -5.67 22.04 -4.33
CA GLY A 166 -5.27 20.96 -3.43
C GLY A 166 -6.31 19.85 -3.22
N HIS A 167 -7.27 19.69 -4.14
CA HIS A 167 -8.27 18.62 -4.12
C HIS A 167 -7.94 17.50 -5.12
N PHE A 168 -8.54 16.32 -4.93
CA PHE A 168 -8.40 15.23 -5.89
C PHE A 168 -8.87 15.66 -7.29
N ASN A 169 -8.00 15.49 -8.29
CA ASN A 169 -8.26 15.90 -9.67
C ASN A 169 -9.09 14.84 -10.43
N VAL A 170 -10.40 14.85 -10.19
CA VAL A 170 -11.32 13.89 -10.77
C VAL A 170 -11.39 13.97 -12.30
N ASP A 171 -11.16 15.16 -12.88
CA ASP A 171 -11.22 15.34 -14.33
C ASP A 171 -9.99 14.73 -15.01
N ALA A 172 -8.79 14.98 -14.50
CA ALA A 172 -7.57 14.32 -14.97
C ALA A 172 -7.63 12.79 -14.78
N PHE A 173 -8.22 12.33 -13.68
CA PHE A 173 -8.44 10.91 -13.44
C PHE A 173 -9.37 10.31 -14.50
N ARG A 174 -10.53 10.94 -14.77
CA ARG A 174 -11.50 10.51 -15.79
C ARG A 174 -10.86 10.43 -17.17
N GLU A 175 -10.23 11.51 -17.60
CA GLU A 175 -9.57 11.57 -18.91
C GLU A 175 -8.58 10.42 -19.10
N LYS A 176 -7.76 10.15 -18.09
CA LYS A 176 -6.76 9.10 -18.17
C LYS A 176 -7.37 7.69 -18.13
N VAL A 177 -8.41 7.45 -17.34
CA VAL A 177 -9.15 6.18 -17.31
C VAL A 177 -9.78 5.88 -18.66
N GLU A 178 -10.44 6.87 -19.26
CA GLU A 178 -11.09 6.72 -20.58
C GLU A 178 -10.05 6.50 -21.69
N ASP A 179 -8.95 7.23 -21.67
CA ASP A 179 -7.84 7.08 -22.62
C ASP A 179 -7.26 5.66 -22.55
N ILE A 180 -6.91 5.16 -21.37
CA ILE A 180 -6.35 3.81 -21.19
C ILE A 180 -7.35 2.75 -21.64
N LEU A 181 -8.61 2.81 -21.20
CA LEU A 181 -9.64 1.85 -21.57
C LEU A 181 -10.05 1.94 -23.06
N SER A 182 -9.69 2.99 -23.77
CA SER A 182 -9.85 3.02 -25.23
C SER A 182 -8.93 2.02 -25.94
N ARG A 183 -7.79 1.69 -25.35
CA ARG A 183 -6.71 0.87 -25.93
C ARG A 183 -6.59 -0.53 -25.33
N GLN A 184 -7.03 -0.73 -24.09
CA GLN A 184 -6.94 -2.03 -23.40
C GLN A 184 -8.26 -2.44 -22.78
N LYS A 185 -8.42 -3.73 -22.49
CA LYS A 185 -9.65 -4.30 -21.94
C LYS A 185 -9.79 -4.03 -20.45
N ASN A 186 -8.71 -4.21 -19.71
CA ASN A 186 -8.65 -4.07 -18.26
C ASN A 186 -7.86 -2.82 -17.89
N ILE A 187 -8.25 -2.13 -16.84
CA ILE A 187 -7.43 -1.10 -16.20
C ILE A 187 -7.15 -1.49 -14.76
N VAL A 188 -5.88 -1.42 -14.36
CA VAL A 188 -5.45 -1.52 -12.97
C VAL A 188 -5.05 -0.14 -12.50
N ILE A 189 -5.60 0.30 -11.36
CA ILE A 189 -5.41 1.65 -10.84
C ILE A 189 -4.96 1.56 -9.38
N ILE A 190 -3.84 2.17 -9.04
CA ILE A 190 -3.37 2.28 -7.66
C ILE A 190 -3.65 3.70 -7.17
N LEU A 191 -4.48 3.82 -6.13
CA LEU A 191 -4.74 5.08 -5.44
C LEU A 191 -4.27 4.98 -3.99
N ASN A 192 -3.17 5.64 -3.66
CA ASN A 192 -2.73 5.86 -2.30
C ASN A 192 -3.35 7.15 -1.76
N GLY A 193 -4.67 7.14 -1.62
CA GLY A 193 -5.48 8.28 -1.18
C GLY A 193 -5.76 8.31 0.32
N VAL A 194 -4.99 7.57 1.12
CA VAL A 194 -5.12 7.50 2.59
C VAL A 194 -3.75 7.80 3.19
N ALA A 195 -3.54 9.04 3.61
CA ALA A 195 -2.23 9.58 3.98
C ALA A 195 -1.18 9.26 2.90
N ASN A 196 -1.42 9.78 1.70
CA ASN A 196 -0.60 9.53 0.50
C ASN A 196 0.89 9.69 0.79
N ASN A 197 1.69 8.75 0.32
CA ASN A 197 3.14 8.89 0.29
C ASN A 197 3.56 9.41 -1.11
N PRO A 198 4.04 10.70 -1.24
CA PRO A 198 4.70 11.47 -0.18
C PRO A 198 3.91 12.66 0.39
N THR A 199 2.71 12.97 -0.09
CA THR A 199 2.04 14.26 0.19
C THR A 199 1.33 14.32 1.54
N GLY A 200 1.02 13.19 2.15
CA GLY A 200 0.16 13.11 3.34
C GLY A 200 -1.32 13.33 3.06
N TYR A 201 -1.71 13.55 1.80
CA TYR A 201 -3.10 13.83 1.42
C TYR A 201 -4.02 12.66 1.74
N CYS A 202 -5.20 12.98 2.28
CA CYS A 202 -6.28 12.04 2.50
C CYS A 202 -7.47 12.43 1.64
N MET A 203 -7.85 11.60 0.70
CA MET A 203 -9.07 11.77 -0.09
C MET A 203 -10.30 11.71 0.82
N SER A 204 -11.22 12.63 0.63
CA SER A 204 -12.53 12.63 1.31
C SER A 204 -13.41 11.47 0.81
N VAL A 205 -14.50 11.19 1.52
CA VAL A 205 -15.49 10.18 1.10
C VAL A 205 -16.09 10.55 -0.26
N GLU A 206 -16.34 11.83 -0.48
CA GLU A 206 -16.89 12.39 -1.71
C GLU A 206 -15.92 12.23 -2.89
N GLU A 207 -14.63 12.42 -2.68
CA GLU A 207 -13.60 12.23 -3.71
C GLU A 207 -13.43 10.75 -4.07
N TRP A 208 -13.46 9.84 -3.08
CA TRP A 208 -13.51 8.40 -3.35
C TRP A 208 -14.77 8.00 -4.12
N GLN A 209 -15.94 8.60 -3.77
CA GLN A 209 -17.17 8.38 -4.50
C GLN A 209 -17.06 8.87 -5.95
N ALA A 210 -16.49 10.05 -6.17
CA ALA A 210 -16.27 10.60 -7.51
C ALA A 210 -15.36 9.69 -8.36
N ALA A 211 -14.28 9.16 -7.77
CA ALA A 211 -13.41 8.20 -8.45
C ALA A 211 -14.17 6.92 -8.85
N VAL A 212 -14.96 6.36 -7.94
CA VAL A 212 -15.79 5.17 -8.19
C VAL A 212 -16.84 5.44 -9.26
N ASP A 213 -17.47 6.62 -9.25
CA ASP A 213 -18.50 6.98 -10.25
C ASP A 213 -17.91 7.14 -11.65
N VAL A 214 -16.66 7.65 -11.77
CA VAL A 214 -15.90 7.61 -13.04
C VAL A 214 -15.75 6.17 -13.53
N LEU A 215 -15.34 5.25 -12.67
CA LEU A 215 -15.17 3.84 -13.06
C LEU A 215 -16.49 3.20 -13.50
N LYS A 216 -17.57 3.40 -12.73
CA LYS A 216 -18.92 2.90 -13.10
C LYS A 216 -19.30 3.38 -14.48
N HIS A 217 -19.24 4.70 -14.71
CA HIS A 217 -19.61 5.28 -16.00
C HIS A 217 -18.78 4.74 -17.16
N THR A 218 -17.52 4.46 -16.91
CA THR A 218 -16.59 4.02 -17.95
C THR A 218 -16.74 2.54 -18.30
N VAL A 219 -17.08 1.66 -17.35
CA VAL A 219 -17.09 0.20 -17.58
C VAL A 219 -18.47 -0.44 -17.57
N GLU A 220 -19.48 0.17 -16.93
CA GLU A 220 -20.82 -0.43 -16.81
C GLU A 220 -21.47 -0.64 -18.18
N GLY A 221 -21.97 -1.86 -18.42
CA GLY A 221 -22.58 -2.25 -19.70
C GLY A 221 -21.61 -2.40 -20.88
N LYS A 222 -20.30 -2.29 -20.65
CA LYS A 222 -19.26 -2.43 -21.67
C LYS A 222 -18.39 -3.68 -21.42
N ASP A 223 -17.71 -4.19 -22.45
CA ASP A 223 -16.70 -5.26 -22.32
C ASP A 223 -15.35 -4.68 -21.84
N LYS A 224 -15.39 -4.01 -20.68
CA LYS A 224 -14.26 -3.41 -20.00
C LYS A 224 -14.30 -3.74 -18.53
N ASN A 225 -13.15 -3.88 -17.89
CA ASN A 225 -13.02 -4.17 -16.47
C ASN A 225 -12.12 -3.14 -15.79
N ALA A 226 -12.43 -2.84 -14.54
CA ALA A 226 -11.58 -1.99 -13.70
C ALA A 226 -11.20 -2.71 -12.41
N VAL A 227 -9.92 -2.65 -12.05
CA VAL A 227 -9.41 -3.08 -10.76
C VAL A 227 -8.86 -1.85 -10.05
N LEU A 228 -9.58 -1.41 -9.01
CA LEU A 228 -9.15 -0.31 -8.16
C LEU A 228 -8.38 -0.86 -6.96
N ILE A 229 -7.18 -0.34 -6.74
CA ILE A 229 -6.32 -0.75 -5.62
C ILE A 229 -6.14 0.44 -4.68
N PRO A 230 -6.98 0.58 -3.64
CA PRO A 230 -6.69 1.49 -2.52
C PRO A 230 -5.46 0.96 -1.77
N ASP A 231 -4.34 1.69 -1.84
CA ASP A 231 -3.19 1.42 -0.97
C ASP A 231 -3.38 2.17 0.34
N VAL A 232 -3.64 1.40 1.40
CA VAL A 232 -3.99 1.93 2.72
C VAL A 232 -2.89 1.68 3.75
N ALA A 233 -1.63 1.71 3.32
CA ALA A 233 -0.50 1.40 4.18
C ALA A 233 -0.48 2.26 5.47
N TYR A 234 -0.95 3.49 5.43
CA TYR A 234 -0.96 4.43 6.55
C TYR A 234 -2.33 4.63 7.20
N LEU A 235 -3.32 3.77 6.93
CA LEU A 235 -4.69 3.88 7.40
C LEU A 235 -4.80 4.16 8.91
N ASP A 236 -4.00 3.47 9.72
CA ASP A 236 -4.05 3.59 11.19
C ASP A 236 -3.43 4.89 11.73
N TYR A 237 -2.89 5.74 10.85
CA TYR A 237 -2.28 7.03 11.16
C TYR A 237 -2.85 8.18 10.32
N SER A 238 -4.00 7.96 9.65
CA SER A 238 -4.62 8.96 8.77
C SER A 238 -5.76 9.75 9.43
N GLY A 239 -6.09 9.45 10.69
CA GLY A 239 -7.16 10.13 11.44
C GLY A 239 -7.74 9.29 12.56
N GLU A 240 -8.90 9.71 13.08
CA GLU A 240 -9.68 8.92 14.02
C GLU A 240 -10.11 7.60 13.38
N LYS A 241 -10.08 6.52 14.17
CA LYS A 241 -10.18 5.14 13.67
C LYS A 241 -11.40 4.88 12.78
N GLN A 242 -12.57 5.35 13.18
CA GLN A 242 -13.80 5.09 12.41
C GLN A 242 -13.96 6.10 11.26
N GLU A 243 -13.60 7.36 11.50
CA GLU A 243 -13.72 8.42 10.48
C GLU A 243 -12.82 8.16 9.27
N CYS A 244 -11.55 7.78 9.49
CA CYS A 244 -10.61 7.52 8.40
C CYS A 244 -10.95 6.26 7.57
N ARG A 245 -11.95 5.48 8.01
CA ARG A 245 -12.44 4.28 7.32
C ARG A 245 -13.77 4.47 6.58
N ARG A 246 -14.46 5.60 6.76
CA ARG A 246 -15.80 5.83 6.20
C ARG A 246 -15.87 5.65 4.68
N PHE A 247 -14.80 5.98 3.99
CA PHE A 247 -14.71 5.85 2.53
C PHE A 247 -14.86 4.41 2.03
N PHE A 248 -14.55 3.39 2.83
CA PHE A 248 -14.70 2.00 2.39
C PHE A 248 -16.12 1.63 1.97
N LYS A 249 -17.14 2.31 2.49
CA LYS A 249 -18.54 2.07 2.12
C LYS A 249 -18.82 2.34 0.65
N VAL A 250 -18.06 3.20 -0.03
CA VAL A 250 -18.25 3.51 -1.46
C VAL A 250 -17.92 2.33 -2.37
N PHE A 251 -17.16 1.33 -1.87
CA PHE A 251 -16.80 0.14 -2.63
C PHE A 251 -17.85 -0.97 -2.59
N GLY A 252 -18.95 -0.77 -1.89
CA GLY A 252 -20.06 -1.72 -1.84
C GLY A 252 -21.00 -1.61 -3.03
N GLY A 253 -21.51 -2.76 -3.53
CA GLY A 253 -22.53 -2.80 -4.56
C GLY A 253 -22.11 -2.28 -5.95
N LEU A 254 -20.80 -2.31 -6.25
CA LEU A 254 -20.28 -1.89 -7.56
C LEU A 254 -20.66 -2.87 -8.67
N PRO A 255 -20.72 -2.45 -9.96
CA PRO A 255 -20.87 -3.36 -11.08
C PRO A 255 -19.90 -4.54 -11.03
N LYS A 256 -20.31 -5.71 -11.48
CA LYS A 256 -19.51 -6.95 -11.40
C LYS A 256 -18.15 -6.90 -12.11
N ASN A 257 -18.00 -5.99 -13.05
CA ASN A 257 -16.75 -5.73 -13.77
C ASN A 257 -15.86 -4.68 -13.11
N ILE A 258 -16.18 -4.30 -11.86
CA ILE A 258 -15.31 -3.51 -10.98
C ILE A 258 -14.94 -4.37 -9.78
N LEU A 259 -13.63 -4.65 -9.63
CA LEU A 259 -13.06 -5.31 -8.47
C LEU A 259 -12.25 -4.29 -7.67
N THR A 260 -12.53 -4.14 -6.38
CA THR A 260 -11.66 -3.36 -5.49
C THR A 260 -10.74 -4.31 -4.73
N ILE A 261 -9.43 -4.05 -4.72
CA ILE A 261 -8.42 -4.83 -3.99
C ILE A 261 -7.69 -3.91 -3.02
N VAL A 262 -8.03 -3.97 -1.75
CA VAL A 262 -7.33 -3.17 -0.74
C VAL A 262 -5.97 -3.78 -0.44
N ALA A 263 -4.90 -2.99 -0.60
CA ALA A 263 -3.55 -3.37 -0.20
C ALA A 263 -3.34 -3.02 1.28
N TYR A 264 -3.55 -4.01 2.16
CA TYR A 264 -3.42 -3.87 3.61
C TYR A 264 -2.09 -4.42 4.11
N THR A 265 -1.47 -3.76 5.09
CA THR A 265 -0.16 -4.17 5.62
C THR A 265 -0.06 -4.00 7.13
N LEU A 266 0.66 -4.92 7.78
CA LEU A 266 1.01 -4.82 9.20
C LEU A 266 2.27 -3.97 9.43
N SER A 267 2.96 -3.58 8.34
CA SER A 267 4.25 -2.88 8.43
C SER A 267 4.16 -1.57 9.21
N LYS A 268 3.05 -0.82 9.07
CA LYS A 268 2.86 0.49 9.71
C LYS A 268 2.03 0.38 10.97
N GLY A 269 0.76 0.02 10.86
CA GLY A 269 -0.18 -0.03 11.97
C GLY A 269 0.18 -1.00 13.10
N PHE A 270 1.03 -1.99 12.86
CA PHE A 270 1.56 -2.91 13.87
C PHE A 270 3.07 -2.72 14.13
N THR A 271 3.70 -1.73 13.51
CA THR A 271 5.16 -1.51 13.53
C THR A 271 6.00 -2.75 13.15
N LEU A 272 5.42 -3.69 12.41
CA LEU A 272 6.07 -4.94 11.98
C LEU A 272 6.77 -4.78 10.61
N TYR A 273 7.58 -3.73 10.46
CA TYR A 273 8.19 -3.34 9.18
C TYR A 273 8.98 -4.46 8.50
N GLY A 274 9.77 -5.18 9.27
CA GLY A 274 10.65 -6.26 8.80
C GLY A 274 9.98 -7.61 8.64
N GLN A 275 8.76 -7.82 9.17
CA GLN A 275 8.09 -9.13 9.14
C GLN A 275 7.44 -9.46 7.81
N ARG A 276 7.31 -8.45 6.94
CA ARG A 276 6.75 -8.60 5.58
C ARG A 276 5.42 -9.34 5.59
N GLN A 277 4.45 -8.85 6.36
CA GLN A 277 3.11 -9.42 6.44
C GLN A 277 2.04 -8.38 6.13
N GLY A 278 1.07 -8.79 5.33
CA GLY A 278 -0.10 -8.03 4.96
C GLY A 278 -1.17 -8.94 4.38
N ALA A 279 -2.17 -8.34 3.76
CA ALA A 279 -3.21 -9.03 3.03
C ALA A 279 -3.68 -8.18 1.84
N MET A 280 -4.03 -8.83 0.76
CA MET A 280 -4.89 -8.26 -0.26
C MET A 280 -6.33 -8.63 0.05
N ILE A 281 -7.24 -7.64 0.06
CA ILE A 281 -8.66 -7.83 0.40
C ILE A 281 -9.49 -7.44 -0.81
N GLY A 282 -10.10 -8.43 -1.45
CA GLY A 282 -10.96 -8.24 -2.61
C GLY A 282 -12.41 -7.96 -2.22
N ILE A 283 -13.02 -6.98 -2.86
CA ILE A 283 -14.42 -6.58 -2.68
C ILE A 283 -15.11 -6.59 -4.05
N THR A 284 -16.19 -7.35 -4.19
CA THR A 284 -16.98 -7.44 -5.42
C THR A 284 -18.44 -7.73 -5.12
N SER A 285 -19.31 -7.41 -6.07
CA SER A 285 -20.76 -7.76 -6.01
C SER A 285 -21.07 -9.14 -6.61
N ASP A 286 -20.09 -9.79 -7.24
CA ASP A 286 -20.29 -11.03 -8.00
C ASP A 286 -19.59 -12.21 -7.34
N ALA A 287 -20.30 -13.32 -7.16
CA ALA A 287 -19.80 -14.51 -6.48
C ALA A 287 -18.70 -15.23 -7.29
N ASP A 288 -18.78 -15.22 -8.62
CA ASP A 288 -17.80 -15.88 -9.47
C ASP A 288 -16.49 -15.09 -9.47
N VAL A 289 -16.56 -13.75 -9.53
CA VAL A 289 -15.38 -12.87 -9.38
C VAL A 289 -14.76 -13.04 -8.00
N ALA A 290 -15.56 -13.18 -6.95
CA ALA A 290 -15.07 -13.40 -5.60
C ALA A 290 -14.33 -14.74 -5.45
N LYS A 291 -14.84 -15.79 -6.09
CA LYS A 291 -14.18 -17.10 -6.12
C LYS A 291 -12.90 -17.05 -6.94
N GLU A 292 -12.95 -16.47 -8.14
CA GLU A 292 -11.79 -16.30 -9.01
C GLU A 292 -10.67 -15.53 -8.31
N PHE A 293 -11.01 -14.45 -7.57
CA PHE A 293 -10.05 -13.68 -6.78
C PHE A 293 -9.26 -14.59 -5.81
N VAL A 294 -9.92 -15.49 -5.11
CA VAL A 294 -9.24 -16.42 -4.19
C VAL A 294 -8.38 -17.42 -4.96
N ASP A 295 -8.93 -18.04 -5.99
CA ASP A 295 -8.26 -19.12 -6.74
C ASP A 295 -6.97 -18.61 -7.41
N ILE A 296 -7.01 -17.50 -8.14
CA ILE A 296 -5.83 -16.98 -8.85
C ILE A 296 -4.77 -16.43 -7.90
N ASN A 297 -5.17 -15.79 -6.79
CA ASN A 297 -4.21 -15.24 -5.85
C ASN A 297 -3.57 -16.33 -4.97
N GLN A 298 -4.26 -17.41 -4.65
CA GLN A 298 -3.63 -18.59 -4.04
C GLN A 298 -2.63 -19.27 -5.00
N TYR A 299 -3.00 -19.43 -6.28
CA TYR A 299 -2.11 -19.97 -7.28
C TYR A 299 -0.84 -19.12 -7.45
N ALA A 300 -1.01 -17.82 -7.58
CA ALA A 300 0.09 -16.87 -7.69
C ALA A 300 0.99 -16.88 -6.43
N SER A 301 0.39 -16.91 -5.23
CA SER A 301 1.13 -17.03 -3.97
C SER A 301 1.97 -18.30 -3.93
N ARG A 302 1.40 -19.44 -4.34
CA ARG A 302 2.16 -20.70 -4.41
C ARG A 302 3.34 -20.62 -5.37
N ALA A 303 3.19 -19.91 -6.48
CA ALA A 303 4.20 -19.77 -7.51
C ALA A 303 5.33 -18.78 -7.17
N THR A 304 5.06 -17.81 -6.28
CA THR A 304 6.01 -16.74 -5.95
C THR A 304 6.71 -16.95 -4.62
N TRP A 305 6.00 -16.83 -3.50
CA TRP A 305 6.57 -16.94 -2.14
C TRP A 305 6.14 -18.20 -1.38
N SER A 306 5.31 -19.04 -1.98
CA SER A 306 4.75 -20.28 -1.43
C SER A 306 3.75 -20.07 -0.28
N ASN A 307 4.11 -19.37 0.76
CA ASN A 307 3.26 -18.93 1.87
C ASN A 307 3.89 -17.75 2.60
N CYS A 308 3.09 -17.09 3.43
CA CYS A 308 3.51 -15.90 4.15
C CYS A 308 3.97 -16.20 5.59
N ASN A 309 4.47 -15.19 6.29
CA ASN A 309 5.03 -15.28 7.62
C ASN A 309 4.01 -15.78 8.66
N SER A 310 4.20 -16.99 9.16
CA SER A 310 3.33 -17.62 10.17
C SER A 310 3.34 -16.87 11.50
N ALA A 311 4.52 -16.44 11.96
CA ALA A 311 4.65 -15.73 13.23
C ALA A 311 3.88 -14.41 13.24
N ALA A 312 4.05 -13.58 12.23
CA ALA A 312 3.35 -12.30 12.13
C ALA A 312 1.83 -12.45 12.02
N GLN A 313 1.35 -13.49 11.32
CA GLN A 313 -0.09 -13.81 11.29
C GLN A 313 -0.60 -14.19 12.69
N ASN A 314 0.13 -15.04 13.41
CA ASN A 314 -0.24 -15.46 14.77
C ASN A 314 -0.20 -14.30 15.78
N VAL A 315 0.71 -13.32 15.62
CA VAL A 315 0.71 -12.09 16.43
C VAL A 315 -0.61 -11.32 16.25
N MET A 316 -1.04 -11.13 15.02
CA MET A 316 -2.31 -10.45 14.75
C MET A 316 -3.50 -11.23 15.30
N ILE A 317 -3.52 -12.55 15.11
CA ILE A 317 -4.57 -13.43 15.67
C ILE A 317 -4.62 -13.31 17.21
N ASP A 318 -3.47 -13.34 17.89
CA ASP A 318 -3.42 -13.21 19.37
C ASP A 318 -3.99 -11.87 19.83
N ILE A 319 -3.65 -10.77 19.16
CA ILE A 319 -4.14 -9.43 19.49
C ILE A 319 -5.64 -9.32 19.20
N CYS A 320 -6.07 -9.68 18.00
CA CYS A 320 -7.45 -9.49 17.54
C CYS A 320 -8.46 -10.46 18.17
N SER A 321 -8.00 -11.55 18.81
CA SER A 321 -8.86 -12.47 19.55
C SER A 321 -9.32 -11.95 20.92
N ASP A 322 -8.81 -10.79 21.37
CA ASP A 322 -9.09 -10.22 22.69
C ASP A 322 -9.36 -8.71 22.56
N SER A 323 -10.58 -8.30 22.88
CA SER A 323 -10.99 -6.87 22.78
C SER A 323 -10.16 -5.93 23.65
N ALA A 324 -9.64 -6.40 24.80
CA ALA A 324 -8.76 -5.59 25.65
C ALA A 324 -7.39 -5.35 24.97
N LYS A 325 -6.86 -6.36 24.27
CA LYS A 325 -5.62 -6.20 23.48
C LYS A 325 -5.84 -5.27 22.27
N VAL A 326 -6.98 -5.37 21.59
CA VAL A 326 -7.36 -4.45 20.51
C VAL A 326 -7.44 -3.02 21.03
N ALA A 327 -8.09 -2.79 22.18
CA ALA A 327 -8.16 -1.47 22.78
C ALA A 327 -6.76 -0.91 23.16
N ARG A 328 -5.84 -1.76 23.63
CA ARG A 328 -4.44 -1.37 23.88
C ARG A 328 -3.72 -1.00 22.56
N LEU A 329 -3.88 -1.82 21.53
CA LEU A 329 -3.30 -1.54 20.21
C LEU A 329 -3.76 -0.17 19.70
N ASP A 330 -5.05 0.12 19.78
CA ASP A 330 -5.61 1.41 19.36
C ASP A 330 -5.07 2.57 20.21
N ALA A 331 -4.94 2.38 21.52
CA ALA A 331 -4.36 3.40 22.40
C ALA A 331 -2.88 3.67 22.10
N GLU A 332 -2.10 2.64 21.79
CA GLU A 332 -0.68 2.77 21.42
C GLU A 332 -0.51 3.43 20.04
N ARG A 333 -1.34 3.07 19.05
CA ARG A 333 -1.39 3.73 17.74
C ARG A 333 -1.75 5.22 17.86
N ASN A 334 -2.72 5.55 18.72
CA ASN A 334 -3.11 6.94 18.95
C ASN A 334 -1.98 7.79 19.56
N LYS A 335 -1.10 7.20 20.38
CA LYS A 335 0.11 7.90 20.87
C LYS A 335 1.06 8.21 19.70
N CYS A 336 1.28 7.23 18.83
CA CYS A 336 2.11 7.42 17.61
C CYS A 336 1.51 8.47 16.69
N PHE A 337 0.20 8.43 16.45
CA PHE A 337 -0.51 9.43 15.64
C PHE A 337 -0.33 10.84 16.18
N LYS A 338 -0.49 11.04 17.49
CA LYS A 338 -0.25 12.35 18.14
C LYS A 338 1.19 12.79 17.97
N LEU A 339 2.15 11.93 18.23
CA LEU A 339 3.59 12.22 18.06
C LEU A 339 3.92 12.66 16.62
N ILE A 340 3.37 11.96 15.62
CA ILE A 340 3.56 12.32 14.20
C ILE A 340 2.93 13.69 13.91
N GLY A 341 1.71 13.93 14.41
CA GLY A 341 1.01 15.20 14.24
C GLY A 341 1.74 16.39 14.86
N GLU A 342 2.26 16.23 16.09
CA GLU A 342 3.06 17.25 16.78
C GLU A 342 4.34 17.59 15.98
N ARG A 343 5.05 16.58 15.49
CA ARG A 343 6.25 16.77 14.65
C ARG A 343 5.93 17.45 13.32
N ALA A 344 4.83 17.06 12.68
CA ALA A 344 4.36 17.71 11.46
C ALA A 344 4.02 19.19 11.68
N ALA A 345 3.32 19.52 12.78
CA ALA A 345 2.98 20.89 13.12
C ALA A 345 4.24 21.76 13.32
N ILE A 346 5.23 21.26 14.08
CA ILE A 346 6.50 21.95 14.28
C ILE A 346 7.24 22.16 12.94
N PHE A 347 7.26 21.13 12.08
CA PHE A 347 7.89 21.24 10.77
C PHE A 347 7.25 22.33 9.91
N MET A 348 5.91 22.35 9.85
CA MET A 348 5.16 23.34 9.06
C MET A 348 5.40 24.77 9.59
N GLU A 349 5.33 24.98 10.91
CA GLU A 349 5.61 26.28 11.53
C GLU A 349 7.03 26.78 11.19
N GLU A 350 8.03 25.91 11.28
CA GLU A 350 9.41 26.26 10.97
C GLU A 350 9.64 26.51 9.46
N ALA A 351 8.96 25.77 8.60
CA ALA A 351 9.00 25.97 7.15
C ALA A 351 8.40 27.33 6.76
N ASP A 352 7.24 27.68 7.30
CA ASP A 352 6.58 28.97 7.07
C ASP A 352 7.43 30.14 7.58
N ARG A 353 8.03 30.01 8.76
CA ARG A 353 8.92 31.01 9.34
C ARG A 353 10.17 31.24 8.47
N LYS A 354 10.71 30.21 7.83
CA LYS A 354 11.89 30.32 6.94
C LYS A 354 11.50 30.88 5.57
N SER A 355 10.36 30.50 5.01
CA SER A 355 9.90 31.03 3.72
C SER A 355 9.62 32.53 3.81
N THR A 356 9.06 33.01 4.93
CA THR A 356 8.82 34.45 5.18
C THR A 356 10.13 35.27 5.32
N ARG A 357 11.25 34.64 5.65
CA ARG A 357 12.58 35.30 5.75
C ARG A 357 13.34 35.35 4.42
N LEU A 358 12.90 34.61 3.41
CA LEU A 358 13.52 34.58 2.07
C LEU A 358 12.83 35.52 1.08
N ASN A 359 11.73 36.16 1.46
CA ASN A 359 11.03 37.24 0.79
C ASN A 359 11.31 38.56 1.50
#